data_ad7e0ef942c6fb240185d13071eb790f
#
_entry.id   ad7e0ef942c6fb240185d13071eb790f
#
_cell.length_a   1.000
_cell.length_b   1.000
_cell.length_c   1.000
_cell.angle_alpha   90.00
_cell.angle_beta   90.00
_cell.angle_gamma   90.00
#
_symmetry.space_group_name_H-M   'P 1'
#
loop_
_entity.id
_entity.type
_entity.pdbx_description
1 polymer ?
#
loop_
_entity_poly.entity_id
_entity_poly.type
_entity_poly.pdbx_seq_one_letter_code
_entity_poly.pdbx_strand_id
1 'polypeptide(L)'
;MGRFVVLVLLLALVVPAAAQAHPPRLPKWKPVPTGSPQQYRGLDGVNARVAWVGGSAGEVRKTVDGGRSWQDVSPPGSAGLVFRDVEAENAFKASVLSIGEGPASKIYTTFDGGRNWVTAFVNDDPRAFYDCMDFYAGGKRGLALSDPVDGRFRIAATDDWGRSWHVLPNTGMPDAVAGEFAFAASGTCLVTSGRDAWFATGGGASRTFHSRDGGLTWTATAAPIPAAEAAGVFSLAFRNPRDGVMVGGDFTAPTNGVRASGFTRDGGATWTQGGDLTGYRSGVDWVSFSPATLVAVGPTGSDITFDGGRSWKPFDTAAYDAVDCVPLTCWASGPAGAVAVLTR
;
A
#
# COMPACT_ATOMS: atom_id res chain seq x y z
N MET A 1 -89.34 10.38 -6.93
CA MET A 1 -88.20 11.31 -6.88
C MET A 1 -87.15 10.73 -5.94
N GLY A 2 -86.22 10.00 -6.41
CA GLY A 2 -85.14 9.40 -5.60
C GLY A 2 -83.90 10.22 -5.72
N ARG A 3 -83.36 10.66 -4.60
CA ARG A 3 -82.06 11.40 -4.50
C ARG A 3 -80.93 10.38 -4.36
N PHE A 4 -80.06 10.28 -5.36
CA PHE A 4 -78.81 9.56 -5.25
C PHE A 4 -77.79 10.45 -4.53
N VAL A 5 -77.22 9.98 -3.41
CA VAL A 5 -76.07 10.58 -2.73
C VAL A 5 -74.82 9.89 -3.27
N VAL A 6 -73.98 10.65 -3.95
CA VAL A 6 -72.67 10.18 -4.41
C VAL A 6 -71.66 10.45 -3.27
N LEU A 7 -71.15 9.37 -2.68
CA LEU A 7 -70.10 9.40 -1.68
C LEU A 7 -68.74 9.43 -2.41
N VAL A 8 -68.03 10.55 -2.39
CA VAL A 8 -66.63 10.70 -2.91
C VAL A 8 -65.67 10.26 -1.81
N LEU A 9 -65.06 9.06 -2.00
CA LEU A 9 -63.94 8.61 -1.16
C LEU A 9 -62.64 9.34 -1.60
N LEU A 10 -62.11 10.23 -0.77
CA LEU A 10 -60.80 10.78 -0.91
C LEU A 10 -59.75 9.76 -0.40
N LEU A 11 -59.03 9.09 -1.30
CA LEU A 11 -57.83 8.31 -0.96
C LEU A 11 -56.66 9.27 -0.69
N ALA A 12 -56.29 9.41 0.58
CA ALA A 12 -55.05 10.08 0.95
C ALA A 12 -53.83 9.20 0.60
N LEU A 13 -53.07 9.58 -0.41
CA LEU A 13 -51.77 8.96 -0.71
C LEU A 13 -50.77 9.34 0.39
N VAL A 14 -50.48 8.40 1.30
CA VAL A 14 -49.37 8.55 2.25
C VAL A 14 -48.09 8.25 1.48
N VAL A 15 -47.36 9.28 1.07
CA VAL A 15 -46.00 9.17 0.52
C VAL A 15 -45.08 8.85 1.69
N PRO A 16 -44.39 7.69 1.70
CA PRO A 16 -43.40 7.42 2.75
C PRO A 16 -42.29 8.46 2.67
N ALA A 17 -42.01 9.15 3.75
CA ALA A 17 -40.87 10.05 3.87
C ALA A 17 -39.59 9.21 3.62
N ALA A 18 -38.84 9.53 2.56
CA ALA A 18 -37.55 8.93 2.32
C ALA A 18 -36.67 9.16 3.56
N ALA A 19 -36.25 8.09 4.23
CA ALA A 19 -35.33 8.16 5.33
C ALA A 19 -34.07 8.87 4.83
N GLN A 20 -33.77 10.05 5.34
CA GLN A 20 -32.52 10.76 5.05
C GLN A 20 -31.38 9.90 5.56
N ALA A 21 -30.65 9.27 4.64
CA ALA A 21 -29.42 8.57 4.95
C ALA A 21 -28.46 9.59 5.57
N HIS A 22 -28.13 9.44 6.84
CA HIS A 22 -27.12 10.27 7.48
C HIS A 22 -25.80 10.03 6.70
N PRO A 23 -25.01 11.09 6.42
CA PRO A 23 -23.73 10.91 5.79
C PRO A 23 -22.88 9.95 6.63
N PRO A 24 -22.11 9.04 6.00
CA PRO A 24 -21.29 8.09 6.74
C PRO A 24 -20.36 8.85 7.67
N ARG A 25 -20.33 8.44 8.94
CA ARG A 25 -19.45 9.05 9.94
C ARG A 25 -18.01 8.78 9.52
N LEU A 26 -17.20 9.83 9.40
CA LEU A 26 -15.79 9.69 9.06
C LEU A 26 -15.06 8.96 10.19
N PRO A 27 -14.16 8.04 9.87
CA PRO A 27 -13.34 7.35 10.86
C PRO A 27 -12.31 8.30 11.47
N LYS A 28 -11.58 7.82 12.49
CA LYS A 28 -10.48 8.54 13.12
C LYS A 28 -9.30 7.60 13.37
N TRP A 29 -8.10 8.12 13.26
CA TRP A 29 -6.91 7.43 13.74
C TRP A 29 -6.83 7.49 15.27
N LYS A 30 -6.67 6.33 15.90
CA LYS A 30 -6.36 6.20 17.32
C LYS A 30 -4.87 5.85 17.44
N PRO A 31 -4.03 6.76 17.99
CA PRO A 31 -2.62 6.51 18.16
C PRO A 31 -2.34 5.31 19.09
N VAL A 32 -1.37 4.48 18.68
CA VAL A 32 -0.80 3.36 19.44
C VAL A 32 0.72 3.33 19.24
N PRO A 33 1.44 4.41 19.66
CA PRO A 33 2.82 4.66 19.28
C PRO A 33 3.75 3.58 19.84
N THR A 34 4.86 3.34 19.10
CA THR A 34 5.85 2.31 19.46
C THR A 34 6.75 2.73 20.63
N GLY A 35 6.81 4.01 20.97
CA GLY A 35 7.76 4.57 21.93
C GLY A 35 9.18 4.74 21.38
N SER A 36 9.41 4.47 20.11
CA SER A 36 10.67 4.69 19.40
C SER A 36 10.66 6.06 18.68
N PRO A 37 11.82 6.71 18.47
CA PRO A 37 11.92 7.92 17.67
C PRO A 37 12.02 7.64 16.16
N GLN A 38 12.07 6.35 15.73
CA GLN A 38 12.33 6.00 14.35
C GLN A 38 11.14 6.32 13.42
N GLN A 39 11.41 6.49 12.14
CA GLN A 39 10.39 6.59 11.10
C GLN A 39 10.08 5.18 10.59
N TYR A 40 8.79 4.80 10.58
CA TYR A 40 8.32 3.52 10.07
C TYR A 40 7.59 3.70 8.75
N ARG A 41 8.15 3.13 7.69
CA ARG A 41 7.55 3.12 6.35
C ARG A 41 7.15 1.72 5.89
N GLY A 42 7.81 0.68 6.40
CA GLY A 42 7.33 -0.70 6.27
C GLY A 42 6.25 -0.97 7.32
N LEU A 43 5.13 -1.50 6.89
CA LEU A 43 3.99 -1.83 7.76
C LEU A 43 3.23 -3.02 7.18
N ASP A 44 2.98 -4.01 8.02
CA ASP A 44 2.03 -5.07 7.73
C ASP A 44 1.18 -5.36 8.98
N GLY A 45 -0.14 -5.23 8.83
CA GLY A 45 -1.14 -5.55 9.82
C GLY A 45 -1.71 -6.93 9.60
N VAL A 46 -1.23 -7.95 10.25
CA VAL A 46 -1.77 -9.31 10.12
C VAL A 46 -3.25 -9.40 10.52
N ASN A 47 -3.64 -8.65 11.55
CA ASN A 47 -5.02 -8.56 12.05
C ASN A 47 -5.13 -7.40 13.07
N ALA A 48 -6.30 -7.23 13.70
CA ALA A 48 -6.52 -6.17 14.70
C ALA A 48 -5.64 -6.26 15.97
N ARG A 49 -4.87 -7.33 16.16
CA ARG A 49 -3.99 -7.52 17.32
C ARG A 49 -2.53 -7.60 16.98
N VAL A 50 -2.21 -8.09 15.79
CA VAL A 50 -0.84 -8.36 15.34
C VAL A 50 -0.51 -7.42 14.20
N ALA A 51 0.57 -6.66 14.36
CA ALA A 51 1.16 -5.83 13.32
C ALA A 51 2.69 -5.80 13.48
N TRP A 52 3.37 -5.58 12.36
CA TRP A 52 4.80 -5.41 12.27
C TRP A 52 5.12 -4.07 11.59
N VAL A 53 6.17 -3.41 12.04
CA VAL A 53 6.67 -2.20 11.42
C VAL A 53 8.19 -2.27 11.26
N GLY A 54 8.66 -1.79 10.11
CA GLY A 54 10.08 -1.67 9.77
C GLY A 54 10.44 -0.21 9.50
N GLY A 55 11.60 0.23 9.95
CA GLY A 55 11.94 1.64 9.88
C GLY A 55 13.42 1.98 9.78
N SER A 56 13.72 3.22 10.07
CA SER A 56 15.07 3.76 10.12
C SER A 56 15.89 3.07 11.21
N ALA A 57 17.23 3.22 11.14
CA ALA A 57 18.19 2.61 12.05
C ALA A 57 18.09 1.08 12.16
N GLY A 58 17.58 0.40 11.13
CA GLY A 58 17.42 -1.05 11.08
C GLY A 58 16.43 -1.61 12.10
N GLU A 59 15.52 -0.76 12.59
CA GLU A 59 14.57 -1.16 13.62
C GLU A 59 13.37 -1.88 13.03
N VAL A 60 12.99 -3.00 13.68
CA VAL A 60 11.75 -3.74 13.42
C VAL A 60 11.02 -3.93 14.73
N ARG A 61 9.75 -3.52 14.77
CA ARG A 61 8.90 -3.73 15.94
C ARG A 61 7.66 -4.54 15.61
N LYS A 62 7.20 -5.29 16.60
CA LYS A 62 6.02 -6.11 16.51
C LYS A 62 5.11 -5.90 17.72
N THR A 63 3.79 -5.85 17.46
CA THR A 63 2.75 -5.97 18.49
C THR A 63 1.96 -7.27 18.32
N VAL A 64 1.44 -7.80 19.42
CA VAL A 64 0.52 -8.95 19.46
C VAL A 64 -0.73 -8.67 20.30
N ASP A 65 -0.89 -7.43 20.75
CA ASP A 65 -1.95 -7.00 21.65
C ASP A 65 -2.74 -5.76 21.16
N GLY A 66 -2.64 -5.45 19.88
CA GLY A 66 -3.34 -4.33 19.26
C GLY A 66 -2.66 -2.97 19.49
N GLY A 67 -1.33 -2.98 19.60
CA GLY A 67 -0.52 -1.79 19.79
C GLY A 67 -0.47 -1.28 21.23
N ARG A 68 -0.93 -2.07 22.21
CA ARG A 68 -0.78 -1.71 23.63
C ARG A 68 0.67 -1.81 24.09
N SER A 69 1.40 -2.75 23.51
CA SER A 69 2.85 -2.89 23.68
C SER A 69 3.52 -3.26 22.36
N TRP A 70 4.79 -2.87 22.22
CA TRP A 70 5.63 -3.15 21.07
C TRP A 70 6.94 -3.79 21.50
N GLN A 71 7.31 -4.87 20.86
CA GLN A 71 8.56 -5.57 21.05
C GLN A 71 9.56 -5.16 19.98
N ASP A 72 10.79 -4.86 20.38
CA ASP A 72 11.90 -4.76 19.45
C ASP A 72 12.32 -6.18 19.05
N VAL A 73 12.25 -6.42 17.75
CA VAL A 73 12.57 -7.72 17.14
C VAL A 73 13.52 -7.55 15.96
N SER A 74 14.31 -6.49 15.96
CA SER A 74 15.23 -6.12 14.88
C SER A 74 16.22 -7.22 14.56
N PRO A 75 16.55 -7.46 13.27
CA PRO A 75 17.58 -8.42 12.88
C PRO A 75 18.95 -8.01 13.46
N PRO A 76 19.75 -8.94 13.98
CA PRO A 76 21.09 -8.63 14.46
C PRO A 76 21.97 -8.00 13.36
N GLY A 77 22.65 -6.89 13.68
CA GLY A 77 23.53 -6.19 12.76
C GLY A 77 22.81 -5.29 11.75
N SER A 78 21.51 -5.03 11.91
CA SER A 78 20.73 -4.17 11.00
C SER A 78 20.84 -2.66 11.28
N ALA A 79 21.53 -2.22 12.33
CA ALA A 79 21.49 -0.84 12.84
C ALA A 79 21.80 0.27 11.80
N GLY A 80 22.54 -0.03 10.73
CA GLY A 80 22.83 0.90 9.64
C GLY A 80 21.84 0.85 8.47
N LEU A 81 20.83 -0.01 8.53
CA LEU A 81 19.88 -0.23 7.45
C LEU A 81 18.62 0.64 7.63
N VAL A 82 17.86 0.77 6.55
CA VAL A 82 16.55 1.43 6.56
C VAL A 82 15.54 0.46 5.97
N PHE A 83 14.69 -0.11 6.81
CA PHE A 83 13.60 -0.97 6.36
C PHE A 83 12.44 -0.14 5.83
N ARG A 84 12.04 -0.41 4.60
CA ARG A 84 10.97 0.30 3.91
C ARG A 84 9.79 -0.58 3.59
N ASP A 85 9.96 -1.89 3.78
CA ASP A 85 8.92 -2.85 3.53
C ASP A 85 8.93 -3.96 4.57
N VAL A 86 7.74 -4.43 4.92
CA VAL A 86 7.49 -5.53 5.85
C VAL A 86 6.32 -6.34 5.33
N GLU A 87 6.51 -7.64 5.22
CA GLU A 87 5.49 -8.61 4.82
C GLU A 87 5.37 -9.71 5.87
N ALA A 88 4.24 -9.78 6.57
CA ALA A 88 4.02 -10.70 7.68
C ALA A 88 2.81 -11.60 7.47
N GLU A 89 3.00 -12.90 7.48
CA GLU A 89 1.91 -13.87 7.42
C GLU A 89 1.18 -14.02 8.77
N ASN A 90 1.92 -13.86 9.86
CA ASN A 90 1.40 -14.03 11.22
C ASN A 90 2.38 -13.44 12.27
N ALA A 91 2.12 -13.67 13.55
CA ALA A 91 2.98 -13.22 14.64
C ALA A 91 4.38 -13.88 14.69
N PHE A 92 4.63 -14.92 13.88
CA PHE A 92 5.88 -15.69 13.89
C PHE A 92 6.68 -15.56 12.61
N LYS A 93 6.00 -15.40 11.46
CA LYS A 93 6.64 -15.30 10.15
C LYS A 93 6.48 -13.90 9.57
N ALA A 94 7.61 -13.27 9.27
CA ALA A 94 7.68 -11.99 8.59
C ALA A 94 8.98 -11.88 7.79
N SER A 95 8.93 -11.12 6.69
CA SER A 95 10.10 -10.69 5.92
C SER A 95 10.19 -9.16 6.00
N VAL A 96 11.42 -8.64 6.03
CA VAL A 96 11.66 -7.18 6.00
C VAL A 96 12.71 -6.87 4.94
N LEU A 97 12.45 -5.83 4.14
CA LEU A 97 13.32 -5.36 3.07
C LEU A 97 13.99 -4.04 3.49
N SER A 98 15.33 -4.03 3.47
CA SER A 98 16.09 -2.76 3.57
C SER A 98 16.38 -2.21 2.19
N ILE A 99 16.28 -0.88 2.08
CA ILE A 99 16.63 -0.15 0.88
C ILE A 99 18.12 0.24 0.87
N GLY A 100 18.63 0.61 -0.29
CA GLY A 100 19.96 1.15 -0.52
C GLY A 100 20.63 0.50 -1.72
N GLU A 101 21.70 1.11 -2.21
CA GLU A 101 22.49 0.56 -3.32
C GLU A 101 23.29 -0.68 -2.88
N GLY A 102 23.48 -1.60 -3.80
CA GLY A 102 24.28 -2.79 -3.58
C GLY A 102 23.87 -3.57 -2.32
N PRO A 103 24.82 -3.98 -1.47
CA PRO A 103 24.55 -4.84 -0.32
C PRO A 103 23.80 -4.14 0.83
N ALA A 104 23.40 -2.88 0.69
CA ALA A 104 22.46 -2.23 1.62
C ALA A 104 21.01 -2.71 1.38
N SER A 105 20.65 -3.08 0.15
CA SER A 105 19.40 -3.78 -0.14
C SER A 105 19.49 -5.24 0.29
N LYS A 106 18.73 -5.60 1.33
CA LYS A 106 18.69 -6.96 1.90
C LYS A 106 17.26 -7.35 2.27
N ILE A 107 17.00 -8.64 2.23
CA ILE A 107 15.78 -9.21 2.81
C ILE A 107 16.19 -10.12 3.97
N TYR A 108 15.58 -9.89 5.12
CA TYR A 108 15.65 -10.78 6.27
C TYR A 108 14.30 -11.43 6.47
N THR A 109 14.29 -12.73 6.82
CA THR A 109 13.06 -13.46 7.13
C THR A 109 13.18 -14.14 8.47
N THR A 110 12.13 -14.04 9.29
CA THR A 110 11.97 -14.77 10.55
C THR A 110 10.84 -15.78 10.45
N PHE A 111 10.94 -16.89 11.20
CA PHE A 111 9.91 -17.92 11.33
C PHE A 111 9.54 -18.19 12.80
N ASP A 112 10.10 -17.41 13.73
CA ASP A 112 9.93 -17.58 15.17
C ASP A 112 9.60 -16.26 15.89
N GLY A 113 9.08 -15.29 15.14
CA GLY A 113 8.60 -14.04 15.68
C GLY A 113 9.70 -13.02 15.95
N GLY A 114 10.79 -13.07 15.18
CA GLY A 114 11.91 -12.16 15.29
C GLY A 114 12.94 -12.56 16.35
N ARG A 115 12.85 -13.77 16.90
CA ARG A 115 13.90 -14.29 17.80
C ARG A 115 15.16 -14.64 17.02
N ASN A 116 14.99 -15.22 15.84
CA ASN A 116 16.06 -15.50 14.90
C ASN A 116 15.67 -14.99 13.50
N TRP A 117 16.66 -14.54 12.74
CA TRP A 117 16.51 -14.04 11.38
C TRP A 117 17.47 -14.76 10.44
N VAL A 118 16.95 -15.08 9.26
CA VAL A 118 17.76 -15.55 8.13
C VAL A 118 17.99 -14.35 7.21
N THR A 119 19.23 -14.11 6.82
CA THR A 119 19.53 -13.21 5.68
C THR A 119 19.14 -13.94 4.41
N ALA A 120 17.93 -13.70 3.93
CA ALA A 120 17.32 -14.42 2.82
C ALA A 120 17.81 -13.92 1.44
N PHE A 121 18.23 -12.65 1.40
CA PHE A 121 18.74 -12.00 0.20
C PHE A 121 19.76 -10.92 0.56
N VAL A 122 20.81 -10.83 -0.23
CA VAL A 122 21.74 -9.70 -0.27
C VAL A 122 21.92 -9.32 -1.72
N ASN A 123 21.61 -8.09 -2.08
CA ASN A 123 21.83 -7.60 -3.44
C ASN A 123 23.32 -7.58 -3.77
N ASP A 124 23.68 -8.19 -4.88
CA ASP A 124 25.05 -8.34 -5.38
C ASP A 124 25.45 -7.35 -6.49
N ASP A 125 24.47 -6.63 -7.07
CA ASP A 125 24.74 -5.59 -8.06
C ASP A 125 24.83 -4.22 -7.39
N PRO A 126 25.98 -3.53 -7.43
CA PRO A 126 26.16 -2.25 -6.74
C PRO A 126 25.28 -1.12 -7.27
N ARG A 127 24.65 -1.29 -8.45
CA ARG A 127 23.76 -0.30 -9.07
C ARG A 127 22.28 -0.55 -8.77
N ALA A 128 21.93 -1.73 -8.27
CA ALA A 128 20.56 -2.08 -7.97
C ALA A 128 20.15 -1.53 -6.59
N PHE A 129 18.92 -1.04 -6.51
CA PHE A 129 18.29 -0.50 -5.32
C PHE A 129 16.91 -1.14 -5.21
N TYR A 130 16.68 -1.99 -4.20
CA TYR A 130 15.39 -2.65 -4.00
C TYR A 130 14.45 -1.78 -3.18
N ASP A 131 13.22 -1.58 -3.65
CA ASP A 131 12.24 -0.63 -3.16
C ASP A 131 11.14 -1.24 -2.30
N CYS A 132 10.58 -2.35 -2.77
CA CYS A 132 9.42 -3.01 -2.17
C CYS A 132 9.37 -4.50 -2.54
N MET A 133 8.57 -5.26 -1.79
CA MET A 133 8.31 -6.68 -2.03
C MET A 133 6.85 -6.99 -1.71
N ASP A 134 6.32 -8.08 -2.24
CA ASP A 134 5.02 -8.61 -1.85
C ASP A 134 4.95 -10.11 -2.07
N PHE A 135 4.11 -10.78 -1.30
CA PHE A 135 3.89 -12.22 -1.37
C PHE A 135 2.52 -12.54 -1.95
N TYR A 136 2.49 -13.45 -2.91
CA TYR A 136 1.25 -14.05 -3.37
C TYR A 136 0.51 -14.76 -2.24
N ALA A 137 -0.81 -14.84 -2.35
CA ALA A 137 -1.65 -15.54 -1.36
C ALA A 137 -1.10 -16.92 -0.99
N GLY A 138 -1.01 -17.18 0.31
CA GLY A 138 -0.38 -18.38 0.88
C GLY A 138 1.10 -18.23 1.20
N GLY A 139 1.71 -17.08 0.90
CA GLY A 139 3.04 -16.67 1.38
C GLY A 139 4.23 -17.50 0.89
N LYS A 140 4.01 -18.49 -0.01
CA LYS A 140 5.10 -19.34 -0.51
C LYS A 140 5.93 -18.63 -1.57
N ARG A 141 5.25 -17.91 -2.46
CA ARG A 141 5.90 -17.16 -3.55
C ARG A 141 5.83 -15.67 -3.26
N GLY A 142 6.87 -14.94 -3.61
CA GLY A 142 6.93 -13.49 -3.50
C GLY A 142 7.84 -12.89 -4.56
N LEU A 143 7.69 -11.59 -4.75
CA LEU A 143 8.51 -10.78 -5.64
C LEU A 143 9.09 -9.60 -4.87
N ALA A 144 10.27 -9.13 -5.27
CA ALA A 144 10.87 -7.89 -4.80
C ALA A 144 11.35 -7.09 -6.01
N LEU A 145 11.02 -5.81 -6.03
CA LEU A 145 11.30 -4.89 -7.11
C LEU A 145 12.55 -4.07 -6.80
N SER A 146 13.42 -3.93 -7.78
CA SER A 146 14.53 -2.97 -7.80
C SER A 146 14.39 -1.99 -8.95
N ASP A 147 14.91 -0.81 -8.75
CA ASP A 147 15.16 0.20 -9.78
C ASP A 147 15.90 -0.37 -11.00
N PRO A 148 15.82 0.31 -12.15
CA PRO A 148 16.41 -0.19 -13.37
C PRO A 148 17.93 -0.32 -13.31
N VAL A 149 18.43 -1.48 -13.74
CA VAL A 149 19.84 -1.72 -14.06
C VAL A 149 19.93 -2.08 -15.53
N ASP A 150 20.83 -1.43 -16.27
CA ASP A 150 20.98 -1.57 -17.70
C ASP A 150 19.67 -1.30 -18.48
N GLY A 151 18.88 -0.31 -18.00
CA GLY A 151 17.65 0.15 -18.65
C GLY A 151 16.41 -0.71 -18.36
N ARG A 152 16.44 -1.66 -17.42
CA ARG A 152 15.30 -2.52 -17.07
C ARG A 152 15.18 -2.70 -15.57
N PHE A 153 13.95 -2.67 -15.07
CA PHE A 153 13.66 -3.03 -13.68
C PHE A 153 14.09 -4.46 -13.38
N ARG A 154 14.62 -4.69 -12.18
CA ARG A 154 15.01 -6.04 -11.73
C ARG A 154 13.95 -6.57 -10.77
N ILE A 155 13.70 -7.87 -10.90
CA ILE A 155 12.81 -8.60 -10.00
C ILE A 155 13.61 -9.71 -9.32
N ALA A 156 13.58 -9.76 -8.01
CA ALA A 156 13.95 -10.96 -7.27
C ALA A 156 12.68 -11.73 -6.89
N ALA A 157 12.77 -13.05 -6.85
CA ALA A 157 11.64 -13.93 -6.52
C ALA A 157 12.01 -14.96 -5.47
N THR A 158 11.03 -15.37 -4.70
CA THR A 158 11.09 -16.51 -3.78
C THR A 158 9.98 -17.52 -4.10
N ASP A 159 10.23 -18.81 -3.84
CA ASP A 159 9.22 -19.89 -3.91
C ASP A 159 9.25 -20.79 -2.66
N ASP A 160 9.95 -20.35 -1.62
CA ASP A 160 10.21 -21.11 -0.39
C ASP A 160 9.83 -20.33 0.90
N TRP A 161 8.76 -19.49 0.81
CA TRP A 161 8.28 -18.64 1.91
C TRP A 161 9.27 -17.56 2.34
N GLY A 162 10.10 -17.06 1.42
CA GLY A 162 11.07 -16.02 1.69
C GLY A 162 12.34 -16.50 2.41
N ARG A 163 12.61 -17.82 2.42
CA ARG A 163 13.88 -18.34 2.99
C ARG A 163 15.08 -17.98 2.13
N SER A 164 14.87 -17.97 0.82
CA SER A 164 15.88 -17.54 -0.16
C SER A 164 15.21 -16.80 -1.31
N TRP A 165 15.97 -15.92 -1.96
CA TRP A 165 15.54 -15.16 -3.11
C TRP A 165 16.58 -15.25 -4.21
N HIS A 166 16.13 -15.22 -5.45
CA HIS A 166 16.97 -15.22 -6.63
C HIS A 166 16.48 -14.19 -7.65
N VAL A 167 17.39 -13.55 -8.36
CA VAL A 167 17.05 -12.56 -9.39
C VAL A 167 16.53 -13.27 -10.63
N LEU A 168 15.36 -12.84 -11.12
CA LEU A 168 14.75 -13.35 -12.33
C LEU A 168 15.45 -12.78 -13.60
N PRO A 169 15.42 -13.50 -14.73
CA PRO A 169 15.78 -12.92 -16.02
C PRO A 169 14.88 -11.73 -16.35
N ASN A 170 15.46 -10.63 -16.82
CA ASN A 170 14.72 -9.41 -17.18
C ASN A 170 14.39 -9.26 -18.67
N THR A 171 14.54 -10.32 -19.47
CA THR A 171 14.26 -10.33 -20.92
C THR A 171 12.79 -10.04 -21.25
N GLY A 172 11.88 -10.38 -20.34
CA GLY A 172 10.44 -10.09 -20.43
C GLY A 172 10.01 -8.76 -19.82
N MET A 173 10.95 -7.94 -19.32
CA MET A 173 10.71 -6.64 -18.75
C MET A 173 10.77 -5.56 -19.84
N PRO A 174 9.76 -4.70 -20.03
CA PRO A 174 9.85 -3.52 -20.89
C PRO A 174 10.98 -2.59 -20.45
N ASP A 175 11.58 -1.89 -21.42
CA ASP A 175 12.63 -0.92 -21.14
C ASP A 175 12.06 0.23 -20.26
N ALA A 176 12.85 0.65 -19.29
CA ALA A 176 12.61 1.84 -18.50
C ALA A 176 12.84 3.10 -19.36
N VAL A 177 12.03 4.13 -19.10
CA VAL A 177 12.27 5.46 -19.63
C VAL A 177 13.46 6.09 -18.89
N ALA A 178 14.23 6.94 -19.54
CA ALA A 178 15.35 7.63 -18.91
C ALA A 178 14.89 8.39 -17.65
N GLY A 179 15.52 8.12 -16.51
CA GLY A 179 15.17 8.71 -15.22
C GLY A 179 13.90 8.13 -14.58
N GLU A 180 13.35 7.02 -15.07
CA GLU A 180 12.24 6.31 -14.44
C GLU A 180 12.75 5.38 -13.33
N PHE A 181 12.07 5.39 -12.18
CA PHE A 181 12.39 4.57 -11.02
C PHE A 181 11.12 4.30 -10.17
N ALA A 182 11.20 3.38 -9.22
CA ALA A 182 10.16 3.13 -8.24
C ALA A 182 10.36 4.01 -7.00
N PHE A 183 9.36 4.04 -6.12
CA PHE A 183 9.44 4.81 -4.88
C PHE A 183 9.31 3.91 -3.65
N ALA A 184 10.39 3.75 -2.91
CA ALA A 184 10.41 3.03 -1.63
C ALA A 184 9.72 3.84 -0.51
N ALA A 185 8.42 4.10 -0.64
CA ALA A 185 7.70 5.02 0.25
C ALA A 185 6.95 4.32 1.38
N SER A 186 6.29 3.18 1.10
CA SER A 186 5.38 2.51 2.04
C SER A 186 5.32 0.98 1.88
N GLY A 187 6.23 0.37 1.08
CA GLY A 187 6.17 -1.05 0.72
C GLY A 187 5.25 -1.36 -0.46
N THR A 188 4.22 -0.57 -0.70
CA THR A 188 3.15 -0.86 -1.66
C THR A 188 3.40 -0.35 -3.08
N CYS A 189 4.65 -0.15 -3.48
CA CYS A 189 5.01 0.14 -4.87
C CYS A 189 4.94 -1.11 -5.77
N LEU A 190 5.02 -2.31 -5.18
CA LEU A 190 4.74 -3.60 -5.79
C LEU A 190 3.63 -4.28 -5.00
N VAL A 191 2.63 -4.84 -5.69
CA VAL A 191 1.51 -5.55 -5.05
C VAL A 191 1.11 -6.77 -5.86
N THR A 192 0.57 -7.80 -5.18
CA THR A 192 0.07 -9.03 -5.78
C THR A 192 -1.42 -9.22 -5.52
N SER A 193 -2.14 -9.86 -6.43
CA SER A 193 -3.52 -10.30 -6.21
C SER A 193 -3.82 -11.52 -7.08
N GLY A 194 -4.21 -12.63 -6.46
CA GLY A 194 -4.44 -13.88 -7.17
C GLY A 194 -3.16 -14.45 -7.76
N ARG A 195 -2.98 -14.38 -9.09
CA ARG A 195 -1.78 -14.80 -9.82
C ARG A 195 -1.02 -13.64 -10.45
N ASP A 196 -1.59 -12.47 -10.34
CA ASP A 196 -1.12 -11.24 -10.96
C ASP A 196 -0.22 -10.46 -10.00
N ALA A 197 0.70 -9.67 -10.54
CA ALA A 197 1.52 -8.72 -9.81
C ALA A 197 1.57 -7.40 -10.57
N TRP A 198 1.62 -6.30 -9.83
CA TRP A 198 1.76 -4.95 -10.39
C TRP A 198 2.83 -4.20 -9.63
N PHE A 199 3.57 -3.35 -10.35
CA PHE A 199 4.37 -2.31 -9.71
C PHE A 199 4.18 -0.96 -10.42
N ALA A 200 4.56 0.10 -9.73
CA ALA A 200 4.37 1.45 -10.22
C ALA A 200 5.65 2.29 -10.12
N THR A 201 5.73 3.31 -10.98
CA THR A 201 6.93 4.12 -11.17
C THR A 201 6.62 5.62 -11.18
N GLY A 202 7.69 6.41 -11.14
CA GLY A 202 7.71 7.85 -11.31
C GLY A 202 9.04 8.32 -11.89
N GLY A 203 9.41 9.56 -11.61
CA GLY A 203 10.62 10.13 -12.21
C GLY A 203 10.45 10.47 -13.67
N GLY A 204 11.21 9.85 -14.56
CA GLY A 204 11.17 10.10 -16.01
C GLY A 204 9.87 9.68 -16.68
N ALA A 205 9.11 8.77 -16.09
CA ALA A 205 7.77 8.36 -16.53
C ALA A 205 6.95 7.85 -15.35
N SER A 206 5.64 8.07 -15.38
CA SER A 206 4.68 7.51 -14.43
C SER A 206 3.91 6.39 -15.13
N ARG A 207 4.23 5.14 -14.77
CA ARG A 207 3.67 3.95 -15.39
C ARG A 207 3.29 2.91 -14.33
N THR A 208 2.45 1.97 -14.72
CA THR A 208 2.24 0.71 -14.01
C THR A 208 2.68 -0.45 -14.86
N PHE A 209 3.28 -1.43 -14.26
CA PHE A 209 3.70 -2.67 -14.89
C PHE A 209 2.85 -3.82 -14.34
N HIS A 210 2.42 -4.74 -15.22
CA HIS A 210 1.57 -5.86 -14.86
C HIS A 210 2.16 -7.18 -15.38
N SER A 211 2.28 -8.16 -14.49
CA SER A 211 2.71 -9.53 -14.76
C SER A 211 1.61 -10.53 -14.39
N ARG A 212 1.47 -11.61 -15.19
CA ARG A 212 0.52 -12.73 -14.96
C ARG A 212 1.20 -14.07 -14.78
N ASP A 213 2.53 -14.09 -14.83
CA ASP A 213 3.33 -15.30 -14.86
C ASP A 213 4.41 -15.35 -13.76
N GLY A 214 4.19 -14.61 -12.65
CA GLY A 214 5.09 -14.63 -11.51
C GLY A 214 6.33 -13.76 -11.69
N GLY A 215 6.22 -12.67 -12.45
CA GLY A 215 7.28 -11.68 -12.62
C GLY A 215 8.23 -11.98 -13.79
N LEU A 216 7.95 -12.98 -14.64
CA LEU A 216 8.79 -13.33 -15.79
C LEU A 216 8.58 -12.40 -16.98
N THR A 217 7.33 -12.01 -17.24
CA THR A 217 6.98 -11.04 -18.30
C THR A 217 6.09 -9.95 -17.77
N TRP A 218 6.25 -8.74 -18.30
CA TRP A 218 5.56 -7.55 -17.84
C TRP A 218 5.01 -6.75 -19.03
N THR A 219 3.90 -6.08 -18.82
CA THR A 219 3.35 -5.07 -19.73
C THR A 219 3.29 -3.73 -19.01
N ALA A 220 3.69 -2.65 -19.68
CA ALA A 220 3.69 -1.31 -19.10
C ALA A 220 2.52 -0.47 -19.63
N THR A 221 1.85 0.25 -18.75
CA THR A 221 0.71 1.14 -19.05
C THR A 221 0.95 2.51 -18.41
N ALA A 222 0.67 3.59 -19.14
CA ALA A 222 0.80 4.95 -18.59
C ALA A 222 -0.18 5.17 -17.43
N ALA A 223 0.31 5.77 -16.36
CA ALA A 223 -0.51 6.19 -15.23
C ALA A 223 -1.06 7.62 -15.44
N PRO A 224 -2.24 7.96 -14.89
CA PRO A 224 -2.82 9.30 -14.98
C PRO A 224 -2.12 10.32 -14.06
N ILE A 225 -1.33 9.88 -13.09
CA ILE A 225 -0.58 10.74 -12.15
C ILE A 225 0.63 11.31 -12.89
N PRO A 226 0.88 12.63 -12.87
CA PRO A 226 2.01 13.24 -13.56
C PRO A 226 3.37 12.71 -13.05
N ALA A 227 4.31 12.56 -13.98
CA ALA A 227 5.70 12.23 -13.71
C ALA A 227 6.55 13.50 -13.54
N ALA A 228 7.48 13.49 -12.59
CA ALA A 228 8.57 14.43 -12.45
C ALA A 228 9.65 13.78 -11.54
N GLU A 229 10.82 14.40 -11.40
CA GLU A 229 11.93 13.88 -10.58
C GLU A 229 11.50 13.42 -9.18
N ALA A 230 10.54 14.14 -8.56
CA ALA A 230 9.98 13.83 -7.24
C ALA A 230 8.50 13.38 -7.29
N ALA A 231 7.98 13.04 -8.49
CA ALA A 231 6.56 12.78 -8.68
C ALA A 231 6.28 11.52 -9.51
N GLY A 232 5.16 10.89 -9.21
CA GLY A 232 4.67 9.69 -9.88
C GLY A 232 3.68 8.93 -9.02
N VAL A 233 3.57 7.62 -9.28
CA VAL A 233 2.79 6.70 -8.45
C VAL A 233 3.67 6.17 -7.32
N PHE A 234 3.16 6.22 -6.10
CA PHE A 234 3.89 5.78 -4.90
C PHE A 234 3.30 4.51 -4.29
N SER A 235 2.02 4.30 -4.45
CA SER A 235 1.32 3.16 -3.85
C SER A 235 0.21 2.65 -4.75
N LEU A 236 0.08 1.33 -4.80
CA LEU A 236 -0.96 0.59 -5.46
C LEU A 236 -1.77 -0.21 -4.44
N ALA A 237 -3.06 -0.40 -4.69
CA ALA A 237 -3.88 -1.35 -3.96
C ALA A 237 -4.84 -2.06 -4.92
N PHE A 238 -4.80 -3.39 -4.97
CA PHE A 238 -5.69 -4.23 -5.77
C PHE A 238 -6.51 -5.12 -4.84
N ARG A 239 -7.85 -4.95 -4.83
CA ARG A 239 -8.73 -5.84 -4.05
C ARG A 239 -9.01 -7.17 -4.75
N ASN A 240 -8.77 -7.25 -6.04
CA ASN A 240 -8.84 -8.42 -6.91
C ASN A 240 -8.08 -8.12 -8.22
N PRO A 241 -7.84 -9.11 -9.11
CA PRO A 241 -7.06 -8.90 -10.34
C PRO A 241 -7.63 -7.88 -11.34
N ARG A 242 -8.80 -7.26 -11.10
CA ARG A 242 -9.42 -6.29 -12.00
C ARG A 242 -9.49 -4.88 -11.41
N ASP A 243 -9.82 -4.79 -10.12
CA ASP A 243 -10.13 -3.53 -9.47
C ASP A 243 -8.94 -3.04 -8.65
N GLY A 244 -8.30 -1.99 -9.10
CA GLY A 244 -7.16 -1.36 -8.46
C GLY A 244 -7.30 0.15 -8.33
N VAL A 245 -6.56 0.72 -7.37
CA VAL A 245 -6.41 2.15 -7.12
C VAL A 245 -4.94 2.46 -6.98
N MET A 246 -4.53 3.63 -7.42
CA MET A 246 -3.20 4.19 -7.21
C MET A 246 -3.28 5.56 -6.55
N VAL A 247 -2.27 5.88 -5.76
CA VAL A 247 -2.03 7.22 -5.24
C VAL A 247 -0.57 7.61 -5.39
N GLY A 248 -0.31 8.92 -5.32
CA GLY A 248 1.04 9.46 -5.44
C GLY A 248 1.04 10.97 -5.37
N GLY A 249 1.67 11.60 -6.34
CA GLY A 249 1.85 13.04 -6.44
C GLY A 249 3.33 13.43 -6.40
N ASP A 250 3.64 14.64 -5.95
CA ASP A 250 4.99 15.17 -5.78
C ASP A 250 5.31 15.31 -4.28
N PHE A 251 6.31 14.54 -3.78
CA PHE A 251 6.65 14.58 -2.36
C PHE A 251 7.36 15.89 -1.94
N THR A 252 7.85 16.68 -2.89
CA THR A 252 8.42 18.03 -2.63
C THR A 252 7.33 19.11 -2.55
N ALA A 253 6.10 18.79 -3.02
CA ALA A 253 4.91 19.63 -2.92
C ALA A 253 3.80 18.90 -2.12
N PRO A 254 4.02 18.53 -0.84
CA PRO A 254 3.20 17.56 -0.13
C PRO A 254 1.76 18.00 0.13
N THR A 255 1.44 19.28 -0.02
CA THR A 255 0.06 19.83 0.07
C THR A 255 -0.69 19.85 -1.26
N ASN A 256 -0.03 19.47 -2.37
CA ASN A 256 -0.66 19.40 -3.68
C ASN A 256 -1.16 17.98 -3.96
N GLY A 257 -2.47 17.79 -3.95
CA GLY A 257 -3.13 16.52 -4.24
C GLY A 257 -3.84 16.48 -5.59
N VAL A 258 -3.67 17.50 -6.43
CA VAL A 258 -4.29 17.57 -7.75
C VAL A 258 -3.72 16.48 -8.65
N ARG A 259 -4.61 15.68 -9.27
CA ARG A 259 -4.25 14.53 -10.12
C ARG A 259 -3.36 13.49 -9.42
N ALA A 260 -3.44 13.37 -8.09
CA ALA A 260 -2.60 12.47 -7.30
C ALA A 260 -3.23 11.08 -7.07
N SER A 261 -4.31 10.73 -7.77
CA SER A 261 -4.95 9.41 -7.71
C SER A 261 -5.41 8.90 -9.06
N GLY A 262 -5.60 7.59 -9.17
CA GLY A 262 -6.16 6.92 -10.33
C GLY A 262 -6.81 5.59 -9.95
N PHE A 263 -7.68 5.05 -10.81
CA PHE A 263 -8.30 3.75 -10.60
C PHE A 263 -8.41 2.96 -11.91
N THR A 264 -8.45 1.63 -11.80
CA THR A 264 -8.66 0.69 -12.89
C THR A 264 -9.81 -0.27 -12.57
N ARG A 265 -10.43 -0.84 -13.62
CA ARG A 265 -11.47 -1.89 -13.57
C ARG A 265 -11.13 -3.08 -14.47
N ASP A 266 -9.98 -3.06 -15.09
CA ASP A 266 -9.52 -4.04 -16.07
C ASP A 266 -8.11 -4.60 -15.77
N GLY A 267 -7.67 -4.47 -14.50
CA GLY A 267 -6.39 -4.99 -14.05
C GLY A 267 -5.19 -4.13 -14.47
N GLY A 268 -5.41 -2.84 -14.66
CA GLY A 268 -4.35 -1.91 -15.05
C GLY A 268 -4.07 -1.89 -16.55
N ALA A 269 -4.90 -2.55 -17.39
CA ALA A 269 -4.81 -2.40 -18.83
C ALA A 269 -5.17 -0.96 -19.25
N THR A 270 -6.09 -0.33 -18.52
CA THR A 270 -6.35 1.11 -18.59
C THR A 270 -6.51 1.71 -17.20
N TRP A 271 -6.11 2.98 -17.07
CA TRP A 271 -6.27 3.75 -15.84
C TRP A 271 -7.07 5.01 -16.10
N THR A 272 -8.00 5.29 -15.21
CA THR A 272 -8.81 6.51 -15.20
C THR A 272 -8.31 7.43 -14.09
N GLN A 273 -8.23 8.74 -14.38
CA GLN A 273 -7.93 9.75 -13.36
C GLN A 273 -8.97 9.66 -12.25
N GLY A 274 -8.49 9.57 -11.01
CA GLY A 274 -9.32 9.62 -9.81
C GLY A 274 -9.65 11.05 -9.37
N GLY A 275 -10.35 11.18 -8.26
CA GLY A 275 -10.59 12.47 -7.61
C GLY A 275 -9.29 13.05 -7.03
N ASP A 276 -9.26 14.37 -6.86
CA ASP A 276 -8.14 15.02 -6.20
C ASP A 276 -8.07 14.61 -4.71
N LEU A 277 -6.86 14.41 -4.24
CA LEU A 277 -6.51 14.22 -2.83
C LEU A 277 -6.24 15.60 -2.18
N THR A 278 -6.14 15.64 -0.85
CA THR A 278 -5.77 16.88 -0.16
C THR A 278 -4.26 17.14 -0.11
N GLY A 279 -3.47 16.22 -0.64
CA GLY A 279 -2.02 16.33 -0.76
C GLY A 279 -1.42 15.08 -1.39
N TYR A 280 -0.11 15.05 -1.53
CA TYR A 280 0.64 13.84 -1.85
C TYR A 280 0.32 12.72 -0.85
N ARG A 281 0.12 11.50 -1.38
CA ARG A 281 -0.11 10.29 -0.57
C ARG A 281 0.89 9.22 -0.92
N SER A 282 1.50 8.66 0.14
CA SER A 282 2.54 7.62 0.04
C SER A 282 1.99 6.21 0.17
N GLY A 283 0.81 6.03 0.76
CA GLY A 283 0.17 4.74 0.97
C GLY A 283 -1.32 4.78 0.71
N VAL A 284 -1.89 3.70 0.16
CA VAL A 284 -3.34 3.51 -0.01
C VAL A 284 -3.70 2.05 0.19
N ASP A 285 -4.84 1.79 0.83
CA ASP A 285 -5.37 0.43 0.90
C ASP A 285 -6.89 0.37 1.01
N TRP A 286 -7.45 -0.81 0.65
CA TRP A 286 -8.86 -1.12 0.69
C TRP A 286 -9.33 -1.44 2.11
N VAL A 287 -10.30 -0.67 2.61
CA VAL A 287 -10.93 -0.99 3.89
C VAL A 287 -11.69 -2.30 3.75
N SER A 288 -11.28 -3.30 4.52
CA SER A 288 -11.91 -4.61 4.53
C SER A 288 -13.42 -4.53 4.78
N PHE A 289 -14.19 -5.39 4.14
CA PHE A 289 -15.67 -5.43 4.17
C PHE A 289 -16.39 -4.25 3.51
N SER A 290 -15.68 -3.35 2.83
CA SER A 290 -16.29 -2.29 2.05
C SER A 290 -15.79 -2.34 0.60
N PRO A 291 -16.65 -2.68 -0.37
CA PRO A 291 -16.20 -2.92 -1.75
C PRO A 291 -15.77 -1.63 -2.49
N ALA A 292 -15.97 -0.46 -1.89
CA ALA A 292 -15.68 0.82 -2.52
C ALA A 292 -14.96 1.81 -1.61
N THR A 293 -14.58 1.40 -0.40
CA THR A 293 -13.89 2.28 0.57
C THR A 293 -12.41 1.99 0.57
N LEU A 294 -11.60 3.05 0.42
CA LEU A 294 -10.15 3.03 0.64
C LEU A 294 -9.74 4.18 1.55
N VAL A 295 -8.61 4.00 2.20
CA VAL A 295 -7.91 5.03 2.95
C VAL A 295 -6.58 5.31 2.28
N ALA A 296 -6.22 6.58 2.12
CA ALA A 296 -4.91 7.01 1.66
C ALA A 296 -4.25 7.88 2.73
N VAL A 297 -2.95 7.67 2.95
CA VAL A 297 -2.16 8.39 3.96
C VAL A 297 -0.96 9.08 3.34
N GLY A 298 -0.48 10.14 4.00
CA GLY A 298 0.71 10.86 3.61
C GLY A 298 1.15 11.85 4.69
N PRO A 299 2.21 12.62 4.45
CA PRO A 299 2.81 13.51 5.45
C PRO A 299 1.89 14.68 5.88
N THR A 300 0.85 14.98 5.11
CA THR A 300 -0.08 16.09 5.39
C THR A 300 -1.46 15.62 5.82
N GLY A 301 -1.64 14.33 6.11
CA GLY A 301 -2.90 13.77 6.59
C GLY A 301 -3.40 12.59 5.78
N SER A 302 -4.67 12.29 5.95
CA SER A 302 -5.34 11.12 5.39
C SER A 302 -6.63 11.47 4.68
N ASP A 303 -6.86 10.82 3.53
CA ASP A 303 -8.10 10.91 2.76
C ASP A 303 -8.81 9.55 2.73
N ILE A 304 -10.13 9.59 2.59
CA ILE A 304 -10.98 8.41 2.43
C ILE A 304 -11.87 8.55 1.20
N THR A 305 -12.05 7.46 0.48
CA THR A 305 -13.05 7.35 -0.59
C THR A 305 -14.12 6.33 -0.21
N PHE A 306 -15.35 6.52 -0.71
CA PHE A 306 -16.46 5.58 -0.58
C PHE A 306 -16.97 5.10 -1.95
N ASP A 307 -16.28 5.46 -3.03
CA ASP A 307 -16.67 5.21 -4.41
C ASP A 307 -15.55 4.61 -5.29
N GLY A 308 -14.52 4.05 -4.63
CA GLY A 308 -13.42 3.35 -5.27
C GLY A 308 -12.45 4.29 -5.99
N GLY A 309 -12.15 5.43 -5.38
CA GLY A 309 -11.16 6.40 -5.85
C GLY A 309 -11.70 7.45 -6.80
N ARG A 310 -13.02 7.50 -7.05
CA ARG A 310 -13.63 8.54 -7.90
C ARG A 310 -13.69 9.90 -7.20
N SER A 311 -13.90 9.90 -5.89
CA SER A 311 -13.83 11.11 -5.06
C SER A 311 -13.17 10.80 -3.71
N TRP A 312 -12.49 11.78 -3.14
CA TRP A 312 -11.79 11.65 -1.86
C TRP A 312 -12.25 12.74 -0.89
N LYS A 313 -12.20 12.43 0.41
CA LYS A 313 -12.54 13.34 1.50
C LYS A 313 -11.46 13.27 2.57
N PRO A 314 -10.92 14.41 3.04
CA PRO A 314 -10.01 14.41 4.18
C PRO A 314 -10.75 13.96 5.45
N PHE A 315 -10.04 13.24 6.33
CA PHE A 315 -10.62 12.85 7.61
C PHE A 315 -9.65 12.95 8.80
N ASP A 316 -8.36 13.09 8.55
CA ASP A 316 -7.34 13.24 9.60
C ASP A 316 -6.15 14.06 9.07
N THR A 317 -5.43 14.76 9.97
CA THR A 317 -4.28 15.61 9.62
C THR A 317 -2.95 15.07 10.14
N ALA A 318 -2.95 13.96 10.87
CA ALA A 318 -1.71 13.34 11.35
C ALA A 318 -0.90 12.78 10.19
N ALA A 319 0.42 12.90 10.30
CA ALA A 319 1.35 12.39 9.30
C ALA A 319 1.54 10.88 9.44
N TYR A 320 1.29 10.15 8.37
CA TYR A 320 1.61 8.72 8.22
C TYR A 320 2.27 8.48 6.86
N ASP A 321 3.11 7.45 6.78
CA ASP A 321 3.81 7.07 5.55
C ASP A 321 3.17 5.83 4.89
N ALA A 322 2.72 4.86 5.69
CA ALA A 322 2.14 3.61 5.24
C ALA A 322 0.78 3.34 5.87
N VAL A 323 -0.07 2.61 5.17
CA VAL A 323 -1.38 2.11 5.63
C VAL A 323 -1.58 0.70 5.13
N ASP A 324 -2.12 -0.16 6.00
CA ASP A 324 -2.52 -1.52 5.69
C ASP A 324 -3.83 -1.86 6.39
N CYS A 325 -4.81 -2.37 5.65
CA CYS A 325 -6.17 -2.61 6.09
C CYS A 325 -6.50 -4.10 6.14
N VAL A 326 -6.69 -4.59 7.34
CA VAL A 326 -7.07 -5.97 7.62
C VAL A 326 -8.52 -6.07 8.08
N PRO A 327 -9.09 -7.29 8.21
CA PRO A 327 -10.41 -7.43 8.78
C PRO A 327 -10.55 -6.71 10.12
N LEU A 328 -11.56 -5.80 10.21
CA LEU A 328 -11.98 -5.01 11.37
C LEU A 328 -11.20 -3.71 11.63
N THR A 329 -10.04 -3.47 11.04
CA THR A 329 -9.28 -2.23 11.24
C THR A 329 -8.32 -1.95 10.08
N CYS A 330 -7.79 -0.72 10.03
CA CYS A 330 -6.56 -0.41 9.30
C CYS A 330 -5.49 0.02 10.30
N TRP A 331 -4.25 -0.30 9.99
CA TRP A 331 -3.07 0.22 10.66
C TRP A 331 -2.45 1.33 9.81
N ALA A 332 -1.85 2.31 10.46
CA ALA A 332 -1.00 3.30 9.79
C ALA A 332 0.30 3.46 10.58
N SER A 333 1.40 3.69 9.87
CA SER A 333 2.70 3.96 10.48
C SER A 333 3.36 5.20 9.86
N GLY A 334 4.30 5.82 10.58
CA GLY A 334 4.89 7.08 10.11
C GLY A 334 6.09 7.57 10.94
N PRO A 335 6.32 8.89 10.95
CA PRO A 335 7.48 9.50 11.60
C PRO A 335 7.42 9.39 13.13
N ALA A 336 8.61 9.46 13.76
CA ALA A 336 8.77 9.55 15.21
C ALA A 336 8.03 8.46 16.00
N GLY A 337 8.07 7.23 15.52
CA GLY A 337 7.45 6.08 16.18
C GLY A 337 5.93 6.04 16.07
N ALA A 338 5.34 6.89 15.23
CA ALA A 338 3.90 6.95 15.06
C ALA A 338 3.37 5.63 14.48
N VAL A 339 2.41 5.04 15.18
CA VAL A 339 1.52 3.99 14.69
C VAL A 339 0.12 4.31 15.17
N ALA A 340 -0.87 4.00 14.37
CA ALA A 340 -2.28 4.20 14.71
C ALA A 340 -3.18 3.09 14.16
N VAL A 341 -4.35 2.95 14.76
CA VAL A 341 -5.41 2.04 14.30
C VAL A 341 -6.65 2.86 13.93
N LEU A 342 -7.30 2.48 12.82
CA LEU A 342 -8.51 3.16 12.37
C LEU A 342 -9.70 2.75 13.26
N THR A 343 -10.45 3.74 13.74
CA THR A 343 -11.66 3.54 14.54
C THR A 343 -12.85 4.27 13.90
N ARG A 344 -14.05 3.74 14.09
CA ARG A 344 -15.29 4.36 13.61
C ARG A 344 -15.84 5.37 14.60
#